data_da2cd0f4b726de626a9cdd454b8aff40
#
_entry.id   da2cd0f4b726de626a9cdd454b8aff40
#
_cell.length_a   1.000
_cell.length_b   1.000
_cell.length_c   1.000
_cell.angle_alpha   90.00
_cell.angle_beta   90.00
_cell.angle_gamma   90.00
#
_symmetry.space_group_name_H-M   'P 1'
#
loop_
_entity.id
_entity.type
_entity.pdbx_description
1 polymer ?
#
loop_
_entity_poly.entity_id
_entity_poly.type
_entity_poly.pdbx_seq_one_letter_code
_entity_poly.pdbx_strand_id
1 'polypeptide(L)'
;MARKRRQKKQPKGLLYLIVLICIICFCYEPITKAFHINLPLAITEITEKVSADKPAIKDISADNLLLPASLKNVPEQILHRKGYIVSYNKDLKIPNWVAWELTREKLIERESRTNKFLPDPDLSEHEAVTTDDYKGTGLDRGHMCPAGDNRWNWKAMQESFYMTNICPQNHNLNRGDWKELEEACRKWAKEEGKIYIVCGPILYQQKHRTIGKKHKVTVPEAFFKVILSISNNSPKAIGFIYKNTSGNHPLDSYVNSVDEVERITGIDFFPALPDEVETKVETSCNLNLWKKQ
;
A
#
# COMPACT_ATOMS: atom_id res chain seq x y z
N MET A 1 -43.52 29.51 -29.57
CA MET A 1 -43.50 28.06 -29.86
C MET A 1 -42.61 27.38 -28.85
N ALA A 2 -43.17 26.68 -27.86
CA ALA A 2 -42.46 26.04 -26.78
C ALA A 2 -42.23 24.53 -27.08
N ARG A 3 -40.99 24.10 -27.16
CA ARG A 3 -40.59 22.70 -27.43
C ARG A 3 -40.71 21.88 -26.13
N LYS A 4 -41.70 21.00 -26.02
CA LYS A 4 -41.85 20.02 -24.95
C LYS A 4 -40.69 19.00 -24.96
N ARG A 5 -39.86 18.95 -23.89
CA ARG A 5 -38.89 17.90 -23.64
C ARG A 5 -39.61 16.59 -23.27
N ARG A 6 -39.44 15.54 -24.08
CA ARG A 6 -39.87 14.16 -23.76
C ARG A 6 -38.95 13.59 -22.68
N GLN A 7 -39.49 13.32 -21.49
CA GLN A 7 -38.82 12.50 -20.49
C GLN A 7 -38.80 11.02 -20.97
N LYS A 8 -37.59 10.44 -21.04
CA LYS A 8 -37.41 9.01 -21.28
C LYS A 8 -37.85 8.24 -20.00
N LYS A 9 -38.93 7.48 -20.10
CA LYS A 9 -39.32 6.51 -19.07
C LYS A 9 -38.26 5.42 -18.99
N GLN A 10 -37.66 5.23 -17.81
CA GLN A 10 -36.81 4.07 -17.53
C GLN A 10 -37.63 2.77 -17.60
N PRO A 11 -37.05 1.68 -18.10
CA PRO A 11 -37.76 0.41 -18.21
C PRO A 11 -37.99 -0.18 -16.79
N LYS A 12 -39.25 -0.27 -16.40
CA LYS A 12 -39.67 -0.84 -15.11
C LYS A 12 -39.14 -2.27 -14.87
N GLY A 13 -38.76 -3.01 -15.92
CA GLY A 13 -38.20 -4.35 -15.84
C GLY A 13 -36.83 -4.45 -15.13
N LEU A 14 -35.99 -3.42 -15.24
CA LEU A 14 -34.67 -3.43 -14.56
C LEU A 14 -34.82 -3.28 -13.05
N LEU A 15 -35.79 -2.50 -12.57
CA LEU A 15 -36.08 -2.32 -11.14
C LEU A 15 -36.61 -3.64 -10.53
N TYR A 16 -37.49 -4.36 -11.26
CA TYR A 16 -37.99 -5.66 -10.82
C TYR A 16 -36.89 -6.73 -10.76
N LEU A 17 -35.93 -6.70 -11.69
CA LEU A 17 -34.82 -7.64 -11.68
C LEU A 17 -33.89 -7.40 -10.47
N ILE A 18 -33.57 -6.15 -10.13
CA ILE A 18 -32.76 -5.80 -8.96
C ILE A 18 -33.47 -6.18 -7.65
N VAL A 19 -34.75 -5.91 -7.54
CA VAL A 19 -35.53 -6.32 -6.36
C VAL A 19 -35.61 -7.85 -6.23
N LEU A 20 -35.74 -8.57 -7.33
CA LEU A 20 -35.75 -10.04 -7.33
C LEU A 20 -34.39 -10.62 -6.88
N ILE A 21 -33.27 -10.05 -7.36
CA ILE A 21 -31.92 -10.46 -6.94
C ILE A 21 -31.69 -10.17 -5.46
N CYS A 22 -32.12 -9.00 -4.94
CA CYS A 22 -32.02 -8.70 -3.52
C CYS A 22 -32.87 -9.63 -2.64
N ILE A 23 -34.07 -10.00 -3.09
CA ILE A 23 -34.94 -10.97 -2.35
C ILE A 23 -34.29 -12.36 -2.35
N ILE A 24 -33.67 -12.78 -3.47
CA ILE A 24 -32.97 -14.08 -3.55
C ILE A 24 -31.75 -14.07 -2.60
N CYS A 25 -30.95 -13.00 -2.56
CA CYS A 25 -29.80 -12.91 -1.66
C CYS A 25 -30.20 -12.86 -0.17
N PHE A 26 -31.27 -12.13 0.17
CA PHE A 26 -31.71 -12.01 1.59
C PHE A 26 -32.49 -13.23 2.13
N CYS A 27 -33.15 -14.01 1.24
CA CYS A 27 -33.94 -15.14 1.62
C CYS A 27 -33.31 -16.51 1.33
N TYR A 28 -32.06 -16.52 0.87
CA TYR A 28 -31.40 -17.75 0.39
C TYR A 28 -31.25 -18.80 1.50
N GLU A 29 -30.71 -18.43 2.67
CA GLU A 29 -30.56 -19.37 3.79
C GLU A 29 -31.87 -19.91 4.36
N PRO A 30 -32.91 -19.09 4.64
CA PRO A 30 -34.19 -19.61 5.12
C PRO A 30 -34.93 -20.45 4.06
N ILE A 31 -34.81 -20.13 2.77
CA ILE A 31 -35.45 -20.89 1.69
C ILE A 31 -34.80 -22.26 1.53
N THR A 32 -33.47 -22.37 1.56
CA THR A 32 -32.77 -23.65 1.44
C THR A 32 -33.04 -24.58 2.63
N LYS A 33 -33.17 -24.02 3.84
CA LYS A 33 -33.58 -24.78 5.05
C LYS A 33 -35.04 -25.24 5.02
N ALA A 34 -35.95 -24.41 4.50
CA ALA A 34 -37.37 -24.71 4.46
C ALA A 34 -37.75 -25.77 3.40
N PHE A 35 -37.01 -25.84 2.29
CA PHE A 35 -37.35 -26.72 1.16
C PHE A 35 -36.40 -27.91 0.96
N HIS A 36 -35.42 -28.14 1.84
CA HIS A 36 -34.40 -29.19 1.71
C HIS A 36 -33.75 -29.27 0.32
N ILE A 37 -33.47 -28.12 -0.29
CA ILE A 37 -32.86 -28.09 -1.59
C ILE A 37 -31.34 -28.37 -1.40
N ASN A 38 -30.95 -29.60 -1.75
CA ASN A 38 -29.53 -29.93 -1.86
C ASN A 38 -28.94 -29.28 -3.11
N LEU A 39 -28.04 -28.30 -2.94
CA LEU A 39 -27.20 -27.83 -4.05
C LEU A 39 -26.37 -29.00 -4.60
N PRO A 40 -26.13 -29.08 -5.91
CA PRO A 40 -25.24 -30.08 -6.45
C PRO A 40 -23.88 -30.00 -5.76
N LEU A 41 -23.41 -31.13 -5.22
CA LEU A 41 -22.10 -31.27 -4.54
C LEU A 41 -20.92 -30.62 -5.31
N ALA A 42 -21.04 -30.53 -6.63
CA ALA A 42 -20.03 -29.91 -7.50
C ALA A 42 -19.76 -28.41 -7.24
N ILE A 43 -20.75 -27.63 -6.74
CA ILE A 43 -20.54 -26.20 -6.46
C ILE A 43 -19.86 -26.03 -5.09
N THR A 44 -20.24 -26.87 -4.11
CA THR A 44 -19.59 -26.88 -2.79
C THR A 44 -18.14 -27.36 -2.89
N GLU A 45 -17.86 -28.39 -3.70
CA GLU A 45 -16.48 -28.86 -3.94
C GLU A 45 -15.62 -27.84 -4.69
N ILE A 46 -16.18 -27.03 -5.59
CA ILE A 46 -15.44 -25.99 -6.31
C ILE A 46 -15.09 -24.83 -5.35
N THR A 47 -16.00 -24.41 -4.47
CA THR A 47 -15.73 -23.37 -3.47
C THR A 47 -14.76 -23.85 -2.39
N GLU A 48 -14.84 -25.09 -1.93
CA GLU A 48 -13.88 -25.68 -0.99
C GLU A 48 -12.50 -25.91 -1.64
N LYS A 49 -12.41 -26.32 -2.92
CA LYS A 49 -11.13 -26.48 -3.62
C LYS A 49 -10.42 -25.16 -3.91
N VAL A 50 -11.14 -24.08 -4.15
CA VAL A 50 -10.53 -22.75 -4.37
C VAL A 50 -9.98 -22.16 -3.08
N SER A 51 -10.59 -22.47 -1.91
CA SER A 51 -10.09 -22.04 -0.61
C SER A 51 -8.99 -22.96 -0.03
N ALA A 52 -8.85 -24.18 -0.55
CA ALA A 52 -7.91 -25.19 -0.02
C ALA A 52 -6.46 -25.03 -0.49
N ASP A 53 -6.16 -24.09 -1.40
CA ASP A 53 -4.85 -24.00 -2.05
C ASP A 53 -3.93 -22.88 -1.53
N LYS A 54 -4.36 -22.01 -0.63
CA LYS A 54 -3.45 -21.04 0.00
C LYS A 54 -2.76 -21.68 1.23
N PRO A 55 -1.42 -21.58 1.34
CA PRO A 55 -0.68 -22.16 2.45
C PRO A 55 -1.07 -21.51 3.79
N ALA A 56 -0.88 -22.23 4.89
CA ALA A 56 -1.02 -21.62 6.21
C ALA A 56 -0.01 -20.46 6.36
N ILE A 57 -0.36 -19.38 7.07
CA ILE A 57 0.49 -18.17 7.18
C ILE A 57 1.94 -18.51 7.55
N LYS A 58 2.15 -19.49 8.42
CA LYS A 58 3.49 -19.94 8.84
C LYS A 58 4.35 -20.51 7.71
N ASP A 59 3.74 -20.96 6.64
CA ASP A 59 4.41 -21.61 5.50
C ASP A 59 4.64 -20.62 4.34
N ILE A 60 4.15 -19.37 4.47
CA ILE A 60 4.34 -18.31 3.47
C ILE A 60 5.71 -17.67 3.68
N SER A 61 6.50 -17.57 2.60
CA SER A 61 7.79 -16.87 2.69
C SER A 61 7.61 -15.38 3.01
N ALA A 62 8.59 -14.78 3.68
CA ALA A 62 8.57 -13.36 4.00
C ALA A 62 8.41 -12.48 2.76
N ASP A 63 9.07 -12.84 1.64
CA ASP A 63 8.98 -12.10 0.38
C ASP A 63 7.56 -12.17 -0.20
N ASN A 64 6.89 -13.32 -0.15
CA ASN A 64 5.52 -13.45 -0.64
C ASN A 64 4.52 -12.65 0.21
N LEU A 65 4.73 -12.56 1.53
CA LEU A 65 3.91 -11.72 2.41
C LEU A 65 4.15 -10.22 2.20
N LEU A 66 5.31 -9.87 1.66
CA LEU A 66 5.74 -8.48 1.52
C LEU A 66 5.28 -7.86 0.20
N LEU A 67 5.27 -8.64 -0.88
CA LEU A 67 5.06 -8.12 -2.22
C LEU A 67 3.57 -7.92 -2.51
N PRO A 68 3.17 -6.71 -2.95
CA PRO A 68 1.86 -6.50 -3.57
C PRO A 68 1.70 -7.35 -4.84
N ALA A 69 0.46 -7.57 -5.26
CA ALA A 69 0.19 -8.17 -6.57
C ALA A 69 0.79 -7.31 -7.70
N SER A 70 1.17 -7.96 -8.80
CA SER A 70 1.72 -7.27 -9.98
C SER A 70 0.76 -6.21 -10.51
N LEU A 71 1.27 -5.02 -10.77
CA LEU A 71 0.48 -3.89 -11.27
C LEU A 71 0.01 -4.14 -12.71
N LYS A 72 -1.26 -3.85 -12.98
CA LYS A 72 -1.81 -3.95 -14.33
C LYS A 72 -1.73 -2.61 -15.05
N ASN A 73 -1.17 -2.60 -16.26
CA ASN A 73 -1.09 -1.41 -17.13
C ASN A 73 -0.31 -0.22 -16.53
N VAL A 74 0.61 -0.49 -15.60
CA VAL A 74 1.49 0.52 -15.00
C VAL A 74 2.94 0.12 -15.30
N PRO A 75 3.78 1.02 -15.80
CA PRO A 75 5.21 0.74 -15.96
C PRO A 75 5.84 0.34 -14.63
N GLU A 76 6.51 -0.82 -14.63
CA GLU A 76 7.08 -1.40 -13.41
C GLU A 76 8.46 -1.99 -13.69
N GLN A 77 9.45 -1.57 -12.92
CA GLN A 77 10.74 -2.25 -12.81
C GLN A 77 10.97 -2.61 -11.34
N ILE A 78 10.98 -3.90 -11.03
CA ILE A 78 11.28 -4.39 -9.68
C ILE A 78 12.78 -4.35 -9.46
N LEU A 79 13.21 -3.64 -8.41
CA LEU A 79 14.59 -3.53 -8.00
C LEU A 79 14.74 -4.05 -6.56
N HIS A 80 15.57 -5.07 -6.38
CA HIS A 80 15.86 -5.64 -5.08
C HIS A 80 17.04 -4.93 -4.43
N ARG A 81 16.83 -4.40 -3.22
CA ARG A 81 17.86 -3.75 -2.40
C ARG A 81 18.08 -4.56 -1.11
N LYS A 82 19.19 -4.32 -0.45
CA LYS A 82 19.53 -5.07 0.78
C LYS A 82 18.49 -4.91 1.88
N GLY A 83 17.83 -3.76 1.95
CA GLY A 83 16.88 -3.40 3.00
C GLY A 83 15.43 -3.30 2.54
N TYR A 84 15.15 -3.31 1.23
CA TYR A 84 13.81 -3.13 0.68
C TYR A 84 13.71 -3.63 -0.77
N ILE A 85 12.49 -3.72 -1.27
CA ILE A 85 12.19 -3.95 -2.68
C ILE A 85 11.40 -2.74 -3.18
N VAL A 86 11.67 -2.29 -4.39
CA VAL A 86 10.97 -1.15 -5.01
C VAL A 86 10.42 -1.52 -6.38
N SER A 87 9.15 -1.20 -6.62
CA SER A 87 8.57 -1.12 -7.96
C SER A 87 8.77 0.31 -8.47
N TYR A 88 9.66 0.49 -9.43
CA TYR A 88 10.01 1.80 -9.95
C TYR A 88 9.30 2.09 -11.27
N ASN A 89 8.71 3.28 -11.36
CA ASN A 89 8.06 3.78 -12.56
C ASN A 89 8.99 4.72 -13.32
N LYS A 90 9.53 4.24 -14.42
CA LYS A 90 10.48 5.00 -15.24
C LYS A 90 9.88 6.21 -15.94
N ASP A 91 8.58 6.20 -16.21
CA ASP A 91 7.91 7.32 -16.88
C ASP A 91 7.65 8.46 -15.89
N LEU A 92 7.22 8.13 -14.68
CA LEU A 92 6.94 9.08 -13.62
C LEU A 92 8.17 9.48 -12.81
N LYS A 93 9.27 8.72 -12.89
CA LYS A 93 10.52 8.93 -12.16
C LYS A 93 10.38 8.87 -10.64
N ILE A 94 9.43 8.07 -10.15
CA ILE A 94 9.16 7.79 -8.74
C ILE A 94 8.80 6.32 -8.57
N PRO A 95 8.87 5.73 -7.35
CA PRO A 95 8.37 4.38 -7.14
C PRO A 95 6.85 4.32 -7.32
N ASN A 96 6.33 3.16 -7.76
CA ASN A 96 4.93 2.82 -7.59
C ASN A 96 4.66 2.46 -6.13
N TRP A 97 5.54 1.62 -5.56
CA TRP A 97 5.58 1.24 -4.16
C TRP A 97 6.99 0.84 -3.75
N VAL A 98 7.23 0.86 -2.43
CA VAL A 98 8.44 0.36 -1.76
C VAL A 98 8.00 -0.52 -0.61
N ALA A 99 8.57 -1.73 -0.50
CA ALA A 99 8.19 -2.74 0.46
C ALA A 99 9.39 -3.26 1.26
N TRP A 100 9.24 -3.43 2.57
CA TRP A 100 10.29 -3.99 3.42
C TRP A 100 9.75 -4.69 4.66
N GLU A 101 10.48 -5.68 5.09
CA GLU A 101 10.30 -6.31 6.39
C GLU A 101 11.11 -5.54 7.43
N LEU A 102 10.48 -5.10 8.51
CA LEU A 102 11.14 -4.46 9.64
C LEU A 102 11.06 -5.37 10.87
N THR A 103 12.22 -5.85 11.33
CA THR A 103 12.31 -6.72 12.50
C THR A 103 12.98 -6.00 13.67
N ARG A 104 12.80 -6.54 14.87
CA ARG A 104 13.47 -6.05 16.08
C ARG A 104 14.99 -6.02 15.93
N GLU A 105 15.58 -7.00 15.25
CA GLU A 105 17.01 -7.12 15.00
C GLU A 105 17.52 -6.03 14.04
N LYS A 106 16.70 -5.66 13.05
CA LYS A 106 17.01 -4.56 12.12
C LYS A 106 16.94 -3.18 12.77
N LEU A 107 16.38 -3.06 13.97
CA LEU A 107 16.36 -1.81 14.75
C LEU A 107 17.64 -1.60 15.58
N ILE A 108 18.56 -2.58 15.61
CA ILE A 108 19.86 -2.42 16.25
C ILE A 108 20.74 -1.58 15.33
N GLU A 109 20.99 -0.34 15.76
CA GLU A 109 21.79 0.61 15.01
C GLU A 109 23.27 0.21 15.02
N ARG A 110 23.82 -0.19 13.88
CA ARG A 110 25.21 -0.56 13.69
C ARG A 110 25.95 0.46 12.84
N GLU A 111 25.21 1.24 12.03
CA GLU A 111 25.77 2.17 11.06
C GLU A 111 25.29 3.58 11.33
N SER A 112 26.17 4.53 11.11
CA SER A 112 25.82 5.95 11.12
C SER A 112 25.00 6.31 9.89
N ARG A 113 24.05 7.26 10.04
CA ARG A 113 23.27 7.76 8.90
C ARG A 113 24.20 8.47 7.90
N THR A 114 24.11 8.05 6.64
CA THR A 114 24.63 8.88 5.53
C THR A 114 23.60 9.94 5.12
N ASN A 115 24.05 10.95 4.35
CA ASN A 115 23.15 11.90 3.68
C ASN A 115 23.48 11.97 2.17
N LYS A 116 24.14 10.95 1.66
CA LYS A 116 24.62 10.90 0.28
C LYS A 116 23.58 10.27 -0.62
N PHE A 117 22.68 11.09 -1.15
CA PHE A 117 21.75 10.67 -2.20
C PHE A 117 22.51 10.38 -3.51
N LEU A 118 22.16 9.28 -4.15
CA LEU A 118 22.80 8.78 -5.35
C LEU A 118 21.76 8.38 -6.40
N PRO A 119 22.04 8.60 -7.70
CA PRO A 119 21.31 7.92 -8.75
C PRO A 119 21.34 6.42 -8.52
N ASP A 120 20.27 5.72 -8.88
CA ASP A 120 20.25 4.27 -8.79
C ASP A 120 21.11 3.64 -9.89
N PRO A 121 22.10 2.80 -9.57
CA PRO A 121 23.04 2.26 -10.55
C PRO A 121 22.42 1.27 -11.54
N ASP A 122 21.23 0.73 -11.25
CA ASP A 122 20.51 -0.20 -12.15
C ASP A 122 19.63 0.54 -13.17
N LEU A 123 19.69 1.87 -13.20
CA LEU A 123 19.02 2.71 -14.19
C LEU A 123 20.01 3.35 -15.14
N SER A 124 19.61 3.53 -16.40
CA SER A 124 20.41 4.32 -17.35
C SER A 124 20.48 5.78 -16.92
N GLU A 125 21.48 6.51 -17.41
CA GLU A 125 21.68 7.95 -17.09
C GLU A 125 20.43 8.80 -17.43
N HIS A 126 19.66 8.42 -18.43
CA HIS A 126 18.43 9.12 -18.84
C HIS A 126 17.23 8.82 -17.94
N GLU A 127 17.28 7.73 -17.20
CA GLU A 127 16.22 7.28 -16.29
C GLU A 127 16.52 7.64 -14.84
N ALA A 128 17.80 7.66 -14.47
CA ALA A 128 18.25 7.83 -13.10
C ALA A 128 18.12 9.28 -12.62
N VAL A 129 17.16 9.54 -11.75
CA VAL A 129 16.96 10.83 -11.08
C VAL A 129 18.20 11.19 -10.26
N THR A 130 18.52 12.47 -10.20
CA THR A 130 19.65 13.02 -9.45
C THR A 130 19.20 14.06 -8.42
N THR A 131 20.11 14.44 -7.53
CA THR A 131 19.84 15.52 -6.55
C THR A 131 19.60 16.89 -7.21
N ASP A 132 20.11 17.11 -8.41
CA ASP A 132 19.91 18.36 -9.15
C ASP A 132 18.47 18.56 -9.60
N ASP A 133 17.70 17.46 -9.78
CA ASP A 133 16.27 17.53 -10.12
C ASP A 133 15.43 18.11 -8.97
N TYR A 134 15.93 18.05 -7.73
CA TYR A 134 15.26 18.58 -6.54
C TYR A 134 15.71 19.98 -6.15
N LYS A 135 16.84 20.44 -6.70
CA LYS A 135 17.47 21.69 -6.30
C LYS A 135 16.59 22.90 -6.62
N GLY A 136 16.32 23.73 -5.62
CA GLY A 136 15.51 24.95 -5.75
C GLY A 136 14.01 24.73 -5.96
N THR A 137 13.49 23.51 -5.77
CA THR A 137 12.08 23.18 -6.00
C THR A 137 11.17 23.49 -4.81
N GLY A 138 11.74 23.67 -3.61
CA GLY A 138 11.01 23.83 -2.36
C GLY A 138 10.46 22.52 -1.79
N LEU A 139 10.80 21.36 -2.38
CA LEU A 139 10.41 20.04 -1.93
C LEU A 139 11.62 19.26 -1.39
N ASP A 140 11.39 18.46 -0.37
CA ASP A 140 12.36 17.54 0.20
C ASP A 140 12.50 16.28 -0.67
N ARG A 141 13.63 15.60 -0.51
CA ARG A 141 13.86 14.23 -0.96
C ARG A 141 13.31 13.28 0.11
N GLY A 142 11.99 13.00 0.05
CA GLY A 142 11.29 12.15 1.01
C GLY A 142 11.58 10.69 0.75
N HIS A 143 12.06 9.97 1.77
CA HIS A 143 12.26 8.52 1.70
C HIS A 143 10.92 7.77 1.78
N MET A 144 10.79 6.72 0.97
CA MET A 144 9.72 5.74 1.15
C MET A 144 10.13 4.71 2.20
N CYS A 145 11.18 3.91 1.96
CA CYS A 145 11.82 3.12 3.01
C CYS A 145 12.84 4.00 3.75
N PRO A 146 12.64 4.32 5.04
CA PRO A 146 13.44 5.32 5.73
C PRO A 146 14.85 4.83 6.04
N ALA A 147 15.81 5.75 6.04
CA ALA A 147 17.18 5.46 6.43
C ALA A 147 17.29 4.93 7.87
N GLY A 148 16.36 5.34 8.76
CA GLY A 148 16.29 4.85 10.14
C GLY A 148 16.05 3.35 10.26
N ASP A 149 15.37 2.75 9.29
CA ASP A 149 15.07 1.31 9.24
C ASP A 149 16.21 0.49 8.62
N ASN A 150 17.26 1.16 8.11
CA ASN A 150 18.38 0.55 7.38
C ASN A 150 19.74 0.68 8.09
N ARG A 151 19.78 1.15 9.35
CA ARG A 151 21.02 1.34 10.13
C ARG A 151 21.66 0.04 10.63
N TRP A 152 21.07 -1.09 10.37
CA TRP A 152 21.59 -2.40 10.75
C TRP A 152 22.71 -2.91 9.82
N ASN A 153 22.86 -2.34 8.62
CA ASN A 153 23.83 -2.77 7.63
C ASN A 153 24.25 -1.61 6.72
N TRP A 154 25.55 -1.47 6.46
CA TRP A 154 26.11 -0.38 5.63
C TRP A 154 25.48 -0.33 4.24
N LYS A 155 25.36 -1.48 3.55
CA LYS A 155 24.80 -1.51 2.19
C LYS A 155 23.30 -1.13 2.21
N ALA A 156 22.54 -1.62 3.15
CA ALA A 156 21.14 -1.25 3.32
C ALA A 156 20.98 0.27 3.55
N MET A 157 21.83 0.85 4.43
CA MET A 157 21.88 2.29 4.67
C MET A 157 22.21 3.06 3.40
N GLN A 158 23.24 2.68 2.66
CA GLN A 158 23.64 3.36 1.42
C GLN A 158 22.52 3.30 0.37
N GLU A 159 21.96 2.12 0.14
CA GLU A 159 20.90 1.90 -0.85
C GLU A 159 19.61 2.65 -0.52
N SER A 160 19.30 2.88 0.77
CA SER A 160 18.12 3.67 1.14
C SER A 160 18.16 5.09 0.60
N PHE A 161 19.32 5.61 0.22
CA PHE A 161 19.53 6.92 -0.41
C PHE A 161 19.55 6.89 -1.94
N TYR A 162 19.28 5.74 -2.57
CA TYR A 162 19.04 5.72 -4.02
C TYR A 162 17.78 6.48 -4.38
N MET A 163 17.86 7.28 -5.45
CA MET A 163 16.75 8.15 -5.86
C MET A 163 15.51 7.39 -6.29
N THR A 164 15.58 6.07 -6.53
CA THR A 164 14.44 5.19 -6.76
C THR A 164 13.57 4.97 -5.53
N ASN A 165 14.12 5.21 -4.33
CA ASN A 165 13.40 5.15 -3.04
C ASN A 165 12.84 6.53 -2.61
N ILE A 166 12.95 7.56 -3.45
CA ILE A 166 12.74 8.95 -3.07
C ILE A 166 11.59 9.56 -3.88
N CYS A 167 10.70 10.28 -3.18
CA CYS A 167 9.65 11.10 -3.79
C CYS A 167 9.81 12.59 -3.42
N PRO A 168 9.38 13.51 -4.31
CA PRO A 168 9.23 14.92 -3.95
C PRO A 168 8.17 15.08 -2.86
N GLN A 169 8.57 15.52 -1.68
CA GLN A 169 7.71 15.57 -0.49
C GLN A 169 7.71 16.96 0.14
N ASN A 170 6.56 17.39 0.64
CA ASN A 170 6.43 18.62 1.40
C ASN A 170 7.33 18.56 2.64
N HIS A 171 8.05 19.65 2.92
CA HIS A 171 9.03 19.73 4.00
C HIS A 171 8.43 19.44 5.38
N ASN A 172 7.27 20.03 5.69
CA ASN A 172 6.65 19.86 6.99
C ASN A 172 6.06 18.44 7.16
N LEU A 173 5.49 17.88 6.09
CA LEU A 173 5.07 16.48 6.10
C LEU A 173 6.26 15.55 6.34
N ASN A 174 7.33 15.69 5.57
CA ASN A 174 8.50 14.82 5.64
C ASN A 174 9.16 14.81 7.03
N ARG A 175 9.24 15.97 7.68
CA ARG A 175 9.87 16.13 8.99
C ARG A 175 8.92 16.00 10.18
N GLY A 176 7.64 16.11 9.95
CA GLY A 176 6.56 15.98 10.93
C GLY A 176 5.85 14.64 10.84
N ASP A 177 4.60 14.64 10.42
CA ASP A 177 3.65 13.53 10.51
C ASP A 177 4.13 12.26 9.81
N TRP A 178 4.84 12.36 8.68
CA TRP A 178 5.43 11.19 8.02
C TRP A 178 6.53 10.54 8.87
N LYS A 179 7.39 11.38 9.47
CA LYS A 179 8.44 10.91 10.40
C LYS A 179 7.83 10.28 11.67
N GLU A 180 6.74 10.84 12.20
CA GLU A 180 6.03 10.28 13.36
C GLU A 180 5.49 8.88 13.06
N LEU A 181 4.94 8.66 11.86
CA LEU A 181 4.53 7.32 11.43
C LEU A 181 5.72 6.37 11.31
N GLU A 182 6.86 6.82 10.79
CA GLU A 182 8.08 6.00 10.73
C GLU A 182 8.55 5.58 12.15
N GLU A 183 8.49 6.50 13.11
CA GLU A 183 8.82 6.23 14.51
C GLU A 183 7.81 5.25 15.14
N ALA A 184 6.51 5.39 14.84
CA ALA A 184 5.48 4.44 15.26
C ALA A 184 5.73 3.04 14.67
N CYS A 185 6.06 2.91 13.39
CA CYS A 185 6.40 1.64 12.76
C CYS A 185 7.58 0.96 13.46
N ARG A 186 8.65 1.70 13.80
CA ARG A 186 9.79 1.16 14.55
C ARG A 186 9.38 0.68 15.95
N LYS A 187 8.52 1.42 16.64
CA LYS A 187 7.97 0.99 17.92
C LYS A 187 7.18 -0.31 17.77
N TRP A 188 6.28 -0.38 16.78
CA TRP A 188 5.49 -1.59 16.51
C TRP A 188 6.36 -2.79 16.13
N ALA A 189 7.37 -2.60 15.29
CA ALA A 189 8.32 -3.67 14.96
C ALA A 189 9.07 -4.20 16.19
N LYS A 190 9.42 -3.33 17.12
CA LYS A 190 10.04 -3.72 18.40
C LYS A 190 9.08 -4.52 19.29
N GLU A 191 7.82 -4.15 19.31
CA GLU A 191 6.78 -4.78 20.14
C GLU A 191 6.31 -6.11 19.54
N GLU A 192 6.04 -6.14 18.25
CA GLU A 192 5.56 -7.31 17.52
C GLU A 192 6.69 -8.31 17.18
N GLY A 193 7.95 -7.87 17.24
CA GLY A 193 9.11 -8.63 16.77
C GLY A 193 9.37 -8.43 15.29
N LYS A 194 8.32 -8.36 14.45
CA LYS A 194 8.37 -8.18 13.01
C LYS A 194 7.08 -7.53 12.49
N ILE A 195 7.22 -6.64 11.51
CA ILE A 195 6.13 -6.12 10.69
C ILE A 195 6.54 -6.07 9.21
N TYR A 196 5.56 -6.10 8.33
CA TYR A 196 5.72 -5.91 6.89
C TYR A 196 5.12 -4.56 6.52
N ILE A 197 5.84 -3.77 5.73
CA ILE A 197 5.45 -2.41 5.38
C ILE A 197 5.52 -2.24 3.87
N VAL A 198 4.46 -1.69 3.29
CA VAL A 198 4.45 -1.20 1.90
C VAL A 198 4.03 0.25 1.92
N CYS A 199 4.76 1.11 1.23
CA CYS A 199 4.37 2.51 1.08
C CYS A 199 4.69 3.04 -0.31
N GLY A 200 4.04 4.13 -0.68
CA GLY A 200 4.26 4.74 -1.97
C GLY A 200 3.48 6.02 -2.18
N PRO A 201 3.64 6.63 -3.36
CA PRO A 201 2.90 7.81 -3.78
C PRO A 201 1.47 7.46 -4.17
N ILE A 202 0.58 8.44 -4.03
CA ILE A 202 -0.78 8.42 -4.60
C ILE A 202 -0.89 9.55 -5.61
N LEU A 203 -1.36 9.20 -6.80
CA LEU A 203 -1.59 10.10 -7.92
C LEU A 203 -3.08 10.08 -8.27
N TYR A 204 -3.79 11.16 -7.99
CA TYR A 204 -5.25 11.22 -8.22
C TYR A 204 -5.69 12.36 -9.13
N GLN A 205 -4.77 13.24 -9.56
CA GLN A 205 -5.06 14.28 -10.51
C GLN A 205 -4.87 13.80 -11.96
N GLN A 206 -5.59 14.38 -12.91
CA GLN A 206 -5.39 14.07 -14.33
C GLN A 206 -4.05 14.58 -14.87
N LYS A 207 -3.51 15.64 -14.27
CA LYS A 207 -2.24 16.26 -14.65
C LYS A 207 -1.42 16.52 -13.39
N HIS A 208 -0.25 15.90 -13.32
CA HIS A 208 0.66 16.00 -12.18
C HIS A 208 1.67 17.13 -12.37
N ARG A 209 1.99 17.82 -11.28
CA ARG A 209 3.15 18.70 -11.21
C ARG A 209 4.42 17.85 -11.37
N THR A 210 5.43 18.39 -12.07
CA THR A 210 6.76 17.77 -12.13
C THR A 210 7.84 18.74 -11.65
N ILE A 211 8.96 18.21 -11.17
CA ILE A 211 10.17 18.95 -10.82
C ILE A 211 11.35 18.43 -11.64
N GLY A 212 12.46 19.15 -11.59
CA GLY A 212 13.66 18.82 -12.35
C GLY A 212 13.57 19.26 -13.81
N LYS A 213 14.71 19.75 -14.31
CA LYS A 213 14.82 20.19 -15.71
C LYS A 213 15.04 19.00 -16.64
N LYS A 214 15.90 18.05 -16.22
CA LYS A 214 16.30 16.89 -17.03
C LYS A 214 15.27 15.77 -16.95
N HIS A 215 14.91 15.29 -15.76
CA HIS A 215 14.18 14.04 -15.60
C HIS A 215 12.66 14.20 -15.40
N LYS A 216 12.16 15.41 -15.13
CA LYS A 216 10.70 15.63 -14.96
C LYS A 216 10.06 14.72 -13.93
N VAL A 217 10.63 14.71 -12.72
CA VAL A 217 10.17 13.86 -11.61
C VAL A 217 8.74 14.27 -11.19
N THR A 218 7.81 13.33 -11.17
CA THR A 218 6.43 13.58 -10.79
C THR A 218 6.33 13.89 -9.30
N VAL A 219 5.53 14.90 -8.95
CA VAL A 219 5.23 15.28 -7.57
C VAL A 219 3.91 14.62 -7.17
N PRO A 220 3.92 13.66 -6.23
CA PRO A 220 2.70 13.01 -5.77
C PRO A 220 1.77 13.99 -5.05
N GLU A 221 0.47 13.78 -5.16
CA GLU A 221 -0.54 14.52 -4.42
C GLU A 221 -0.72 14.01 -2.99
N ALA A 222 -0.42 12.72 -2.77
CA ALA A 222 -0.49 12.09 -1.45
C ALA A 222 0.48 10.90 -1.36
N PHE A 223 0.54 10.29 -0.18
CA PHE A 223 1.31 9.08 0.10
C PHE A 223 0.47 8.11 0.91
N PHE A 224 0.69 6.83 0.70
CA PHE A 224 0.13 5.78 1.54
C PHE A 224 1.24 5.02 2.28
N LYS A 225 0.86 4.38 3.37
CA LYS A 225 1.65 3.34 4.04
C LYS A 225 0.71 2.31 4.62
N VAL A 226 0.90 1.04 4.26
CA VAL A 226 0.18 -0.09 4.84
C VAL A 226 1.14 -0.95 5.64
N ILE A 227 0.68 -1.44 6.78
CA ILE A 227 1.48 -2.22 7.72
C ILE A 227 0.71 -3.49 8.09
N LEU A 228 1.40 -4.64 8.01
CA LEU A 228 0.91 -5.94 8.43
C LEU A 228 1.78 -6.48 9.56
N SER A 229 1.15 -7.03 10.61
CA SER A 229 1.76 -7.91 11.60
C SER A 229 1.04 -9.26 11.59
N ILE A 230 1.81 -10.33 11.62
CA ILE A 230 1.31 -11.71 11.75
C ILE A 230 1.75 -12.37 13.06
N SER A 231 2.18 -11.56 14.02
CA SER A 231 2.73 -12.01 15.31
C SER A 231 1.68 -12.67 16.19
N ASN A 232 2.10 -13.64 16.99
CA ASN A 232 1.28 -14.26 18.05
C ASN A 232 -0.05 -14.88 17.56
N ASN A 233 -0.11 -15.42 16.34
CA ASN A 233 -1.34 -15.93 15.70
C ASN A 233 -2.52 -14.94 15.71
N SER A 234 -2.21 -13.65 15.79
CA SER A 234 -3.20 -12.57 15.75
C SER A 234 -2.83 -11.58 14.64
N PRO A 235 -3.06 -11.94 13.39
CA PRO A 235 -2.76 -11.06 12.25
C PRO A 235 -3.60 -9.80 12.34
N LYS A 236 -2.97 -8.67 12.02
CA LYS A 236 -3.60 -7.34 11.96
C LYS A 236 -2.91 -6.49 10.90
N ALA A 237 -3.69 -5.66 10.22
CA ALA A 237 -3.15 -4.68 9.29
C ALA A 237 -3.75 -3.29 9.56
N ILE A 238 -3.12 -2.28 9.01
CA ILE A 238 -3.59 -0.89 9.11
C ILE A 238 -3.01 -0.08 7.94
N GLY A 239 -3.82 0.81 7.39
CA GLY A 239 -3.44 1.75 6.35
C GLY A 239 -3.34 3.18 6.87
N PHE A 240 -2.55 4.00 6.17
CA PHE A 240 -2.43 5.44 6.41
C PHE A 240 -2.36 6.18 5.08
N ILE A 241 -3.02 7.34 5.01
CA ILE A 241 -2.99 8.22 3.84
C ILE A 241 -2.67 9.64 4.28
N TYR A 242 -1.64 10.23 3.67
CA TYR A 242 -1.17 11.58 3.93
C TYR A 242 -1.22 12.42 2.66
N LYS A 243 -1.90 13.56 2.65
CA LYS A 243 -1.77 14.54 1.57
C LYS A 243 -0.35 15.10 1.56
N ASN A 244 0.21 15.35 0.38
CA ASN A 244 1.54 15.94 0.22
C ASN A 244 1.53 17.46 0.47
N THR A 245 1.05 17.83 1.65
CA THR A 245 0.92 19.21 2.15
C THR A 245 1.45 19.27 3.57
N SER A 246 1.49 20.46 4.16
CA SER A 246 1.80 20.59 5.60
C SER A 246 0.79 19.82 6.43
N GLY A 247 1.28 18.93 7.29
CA GLY A 247 0.51 18.23 8.28
C GLY A 247 0.44 19.00 9.60
N ASN A 248 0.54 18.34 10.68
CA ASN A 248 0.42 18.67 12.10
C ASN A 248 -0.93 18.22 12.67
N HIS A 249 -1.27 16.97 12.34
CA HIS A 249 -2.44 16.31 12.88
C HIS A 249 -2.03 15.04 13.62
N PRO A 250 -2.78 14.59 14.62
CA PRO A 250 -2.49 13.36 15.32
C PRO A 250 -2.58 12.16 14.40
N LEU A 251 -1.81 11.11 14.70
CA LEU A 251 -1.66 9.91 13.87
C LEU A 251 -2.98 9.24 13.49
N ASP A 252 -3.97 9.26 14.38
CA ASP A 252 -5.30 8.68 14.16
C ASP A 252 -6.09 9.38 13.04
N SER A 253 -5.80 10.65 12.74
CA SER A 253 -6.42 11.39 11.64
C SER A 253 -6.06 10.84 10.25
N TYR A 254 -5.01 10.03 10.15
CA TYR A 254 -4.50 9.47 8.90
C TYR A 254 -4.85 8.00 8.70
N VAL A 255 -5.48 7.38 9.71
CA VAL A 255 -5.81 5.96 9.71
C VAL A 255 -6.86 5.64 8.65
N ASN A 256 -6.62 4.57 7.93
CA ASN A 256 -7.51 3.96 6.95
C ASN A 256 -7.47 2.42 7.09
N SER A 257 -8.43 1.73 6.53
CA SER A 257 -8.31 0.30 6.28
C SER A 257 -7.37 0.03 5.09
N VAL A 258 -6.84 -1.17 4.99
CA VAL A 258 -6.04 -1.57 3.82
C VAL A 258 -6.92 -1.55 2.57
N ASP A 259 -8.16 -2.10 2.64
CA ASP A 259 -9.17 -2.04 1.57
C ASP A 259 -9.36 -0.63 0.99
N GLU A 260 -9.39 0.40 1.86
CA GLU A 260 -9.55 1.78 1.39
C GLU A 260 -8.29 2.28 0.66
N VAL A 261 -7.11 1.89 1.14
CA VAL A 261 -5.85 2.20 0.44
C VAL A 261 -5.81 1.50 -0.91
N GLU A 262 -6.23 0.23 -1.00
CA GLU A 262 -6.33 -0.54 -2.24
C GLU A 262 -7.30 0.10 -3.22
N ARG A 263 -8.48 0.46 -2.75
CA ARG A 263 -9.48 1.15 -3.58
C ARG A 263 -8.95 2.45 -4.20
N ILE A 264 -8.12 3.18 -3.46
CA ILE A 264 -7.55 4.46 -3.92
C ILE A 264 -6.34 4.24 -4.85
N THR A 265 -5.49 3.27 -4.55
CA THR A 265 -4.23 3.05 -5.28
C THR A 265 -4.36 2.07 -6.44
N GLY A 266 -5.32 1.17 -6.38
CA GLY A 266 -5.44 0.04 -7.30
C GLY A 266 -4.38 -1.04 -7.07
N ILE A 267 -3.66 -0.98 -5.95
CA ILE A 267 -2.65 -1.96 -5.55
C ILE A 267 -3.33 -2.95 -4.61
N ASP A 268 -3.19 -4.24 -4.86
CA ASP A 268 -3.62 -5.33 -4.01
C ASP A 268 -2.44 -5.70 -3.10
N PHE A 269 -2.61 -5.48 -1.78
CA PHE A 269 -1.59 -5.70 -0.77
C PHE A 269 -1.74 -7.06 -0.11
N PHE A 270 -0.62 -7.69 0.22
CA PHE A 270 -0.57 -8.96 0.96
C PHE A 270 -1.36 -10.13 0.33
N PRO A 271 -1.40 -10.27 -1.01
CA PRO A 271 -2.23 -11.25 -1.73
C PRO A 271 -1.88 -12.72 -1.42
N ALA A 272 -0.79 -12.96 -0.73
CA ALA A 272 -0.39 -14.29 -0.29
C ALA A 272 -1.07 -14.74 1.01
N LEU A 273 -1.75 -13.85 1.72
CA LEU A 273 -2.51 -14.23 2.91
C LEU A 273 -3.67 -15.18 2.53
N PRO A 274 -4.06 -16.12 3.41
CA PRO A 274 -5.31 -16.86 3.22
C PRO A 274 -6.50 -15.87 3.13
N ASP A 275 -7.44 -16.10 2.22
CA ASP A 275 -8.56 -15.16 1.92
C ASP A 275 -9.34 -14.72 3.17
N GLU A 276 -9.61 -15.63 4.10
CA GLU A 276 -10.31 -15.30 5.36
C GLU A 276 -9.50 -14.36 6.26
N VAL A 277 -8.17 -14.52 6.27
CA VAL A 277 -7.26 -13.67 7.06
C VAL A 277 -7.12 -12.32 6.38
N GLU A 278 -6.88 -12.31 5.08
CA GLU A 278 -6.76 -11.15 4.23
C GLU A 278 -7.98 -10.23 4.41
N THR A 279 -9.18 -10.72 4.11
CA THR A 279 -10.44 -9.98 4.30
C THR A 279 -10.58 -9.40 5.72
N LYS A 280 -10.24 -10.20 6.74
CA LYS A 280 -10.37 -9.77 8.15
C LYS A 280 -9.41 -8.64 8.51
N VAL A 281 -8.14 -8.71 8.06
CA VAL A 281 -7.13 -7.73 8.45
C VAL A 281 -7.25 -6.45 7.64
N GLU A 282 -7.69 -6.52 6.38
CA GLU A 282 -7.75 -5.40 5.45
C GLU A 282 -8.95 -4.49 5.69
N THR A 283 -10.07 -5.03 6.16
CA THR A 283 -11.24 -4.23 6.59
C THR A 283 -10.99 -3.46 7.88
N SER A 284 -9.97 -3.83 8.66
CA SER A 284 -9.69 -3.24 9.97
C SER A 284 -8.96 -1.88 9.86
N CYS A 285 -9.41 -0.89 10.63
CA CYS A 285 -8.74 0.40 10.78
C CYS A 285 -8.52 0.79 12.26
N ASN A 286 -8.34 -0.21 13.14
CA ASN A 286 -8.27 0.01 14.58
C ASN A 286 -6.84 0.27 15.06
N LEU A 287 -6.44 1.54 15.21
CA LEU A 287 -5.13 1.95 15.72
C LEU A 287 -4.85 1.45 17.15
N ASN A 288 -5.89 1.19 17.96
CA ASN A 288 -5.69 0.72 19.34
C ASN A 288 -5.10 -0.69 19.39
N LEU A 289 -5.27 -1.50 18.35
CA LEU A 289 -4.59 -2.80 18.25
C LEU A 289 -3.06 -2.67 18.14
N TRP A 290 -2.56 -1.50 17.78
CA TRP A 290 -1.14 -1.17 17.63
C TRP A 290 -0.55 -0.40 18.81
N LYS A 291 -1.39 -0.03 19.79
CA LYS A 291 -0.96 0.59 21.05
C LYS A 291 -0.93 -0.50 22.11
N LYS A 292 0.27 -0.94 22.55
CA LYS A 292 0.35 -1.74 23.78
C LYS A 292 -0.03 -0.86 24.96
N GLN A 293 -0.93 -1.39 25.79
CA GLN A 293 -1.21 -0.83 27.11
C GLN A 293 0.03 -0.84 28.00
#